data_5b01096830723c792ab4ad0a3291ded5
#
_entry.id   5b01096830723c792ab4ad0a3291ded5
#
_cell.length_a   1.000
_cell.length_b   1.000
_cell.length_c   1.000
_cell.angle_alpha   90.00
_cell.angle_beta   90.00
_cell.angle_gamma   90.00
#
_symmetry.space_group_name_H-M   'P 1'
#
loop_
_entity.id
_entity.type
_entity.pdbx_description
1 polymer ?
#
loop_
_entity_poly.entity_id
_entity_poly.type
_entity_poly.pdbx_seq_one_letter_code
_entity_poly.pdbx_strand_id
1 'polypeptide(L)'
;MSENWMEEVLSFWFGELSEEDWFTRSDATDAAIRDRFEPLYRKIRAGVPAAAFKEPRAALAATIVLDQFPRNMFRGKSEAFATDDQAIDVARKALAGKLDEKLAEAEKQFLYMPFMHSEVLADQERSVALFRAQDGGKNEKYAVEHRDIVARFGRFPHRNKTLGR
;
A
#
# COMPACT_ATOMS: atom_id res chain seq x y z
N MET A 1 -20.42 4.92 3.77
CA MET A 1 -19.28 5.26 2.91
C MET A 1 -19.76 6.20 1.83
N SER A 2 -19.04 7.28 1.59
CA SER A 2 -19.37 8.26 0.55
C SER A 2 -19.30 7.62 -0.84
N GLU A 3 -20.16 8.06 -1.77
CA GLU A 3 -20.08 7.62 -3.17
C GLU A 3 -18.76 8.05 -3.84
N ASN A 4 -18.13 9.11 -3.31
CA ASN A 4 -16.88 9.67 -3.84
C ASN A 4 -15.64 9.23 -3.05
N TRP A 5 -15.71 8.14 -2.31
CA TRP A 5 -14.60 7.72 -1.45
C TRP A 5 -13.29 7.55 -2.22
N MET A 6 -13.35 7.03 -3.44
CA MET A 6 -12.16 6.86 -4.29
C MET A 6 -11.49 8.19 -4.59
N GLU A 7 -12.27 9.17 -5.02
CA GLU A 7 -11.74 10.50 -5.36
C GLU A 7 -11.25 11.23 -4.12
N GLU A 8 -11.89 11.07 -2.99
CA GLU A 8 -11.44 11.65 -1.73
C GLU A 8 -10.05 11.13 -1.35
N VAL A 9 -9.84 9.82 -1.47
CA VAL A 9 -8.54 9.18 -1.19
C VAL A 9 -7.47 9.64 -2.19
N LEU A 10 -7.78 9.54 -3.48
CA LEU A 10 -6.81 9.84 -4.53
C LEU A 10 -6.46 11.33 -4.61
N SER A 11 -7.45 12.21 -4.43
CA SER A 11 -7.21 13.66 -4.38
C SER A 11 -6.33 14.04 -3.20
N PHE A 12 -6.54 13.40 -2.06
CA PHE A 12 -5.69 13.63 -0.89
C PHE A 12 -4.26 13.14 -1.15
N TRP A 13 -4.12 11.88 -1.56
CA TRP A 13 -2.82 11.23 -1.68
C TRP A 13 -1.95 11.84 -2.78
N PHE A 14 -2.54 12.08 -3.95
CA PHE A 14 -1.82 12.58 -5.12
C PHE A 14 -1.95 14.08 -5.33
N GLY A 15 -2.95 14.74 -4.76
CA GLY A 15 -3.20 16.15 -4.96
C GLY A 15 -2.80 17.04 -3.78
N GLU A 16 -3.05 16.60 -2.55
CA GLU A 16 -2.71 17.38 -1.35
C GLU A 16 -1.32 17.04 -0.81
N LEU A 17 -0.92 15.76 -0.86
CA LEU A 17 0.42 15.33 -0.45
C LEU A 17 1.41 15.46 -1.61
N SER A 18 2.66 15.77 -1.27
CA SER A 18 3.78 15.75 -2.21
C SER A 18 4.49 14.39 -2.15
N GLU A 19 5.41 14.15 -3.09
CA GLU A 19 6.26 12.95 -3.06
C GLU A 19 7.06 12.87 -1.76
N GLU A 20 7.54 14.01 -1.26
CA GLU A 20 8.25 14.04 0.03
C GLU A 20 7.34 13.58 1.17
N ASP A 21 6.07 13.99 1.17
CA ASP A 21 5.12 13.60 2.21
C ASP A 21 4.87 12.09 2.25
N TRP A 22 4.95 11.41 1.10
CA TRP A 22 4.74 9.96 1.04
C TRP A 22 5.84 9.18 1.79
N PHE A 23 7.07 9.68 1.80
CA PHE A 23 8.24 8.94 2.27
C PHE A 23 8.90 9.54 3.50
N THR A 24 8.41 10.68 3.99
CA THR A 24 8.94 11.35 5.17
C THR A 24 7.89 11.33 6.28
N ARG A 25 8.30 10.89 7.48
CA ARG A 25 7.41 10.89 8.64
C ARG A 25 7.00 12.31 8.99
N SER A 26 5.70 12.53 9.19
CA SER A 26 5.13 13.80 9.62
C SER A 26 3.94 13.53 10.54
N ASP A 27 4.02 14.03 11.77
CA ASP A 27 2.92 13.90 12.72
C ASP A 27 1.66 14.61 12.22
N ALA A 28 1.81 15.72 11.51
CA ALA A 28 0.69 16.45 10.92
C ALA A 28 0.00 15.64 9.83
N THR A 29 0.76 14.98 8.95
CA THR A 29 0.20 14.10 7.92
C THR A 29 -0.49 12.89 8.54
N ASP A 30 0.13 12.27 9.55
CA ASP A 30 -0.46 11.14 10.26
C ASP A 30 -1.80 11.51 10.90
N ALA A 31 -1.87 12.69 11.54
CA ALA A 31 -3.09 13.19 12.17
C ALA A 31 -4.19 13.49 11.13
N ALA A 32 -3.81 14.09 10.00
CA ALA A 32 -4.76 14.40 8.94
C ALA A 32 -5.39 13.13 8.37
N ILE A 33 -4.60 12.09 8.15
CA ILE A 33 -5.09 10.80 7.64
C ILE A 33 -6.04 10.16 8.66
N ARG A 34 -5.64 10.14 9.93
CA ARG A 34 -6.49 9.60 10.99
C ARG A 34 -7.84 10.32 11.07
N ASP A 35 -7.81 11.64 11.09
CA ASP A 35 -9.00 12.45 11.23
C ASP A 35 -9.96 12.29 10.05
N ARG A 36 -9.41 12.22 8.83
CA ARG A 36 -10.21 12.19 7.60
C ARG A 36 -10.61 10.80 7.16
N PHE A 37 -9.79 9.78 7.40
CA PHE A 37 -9.92 8.49 6.73
C PHE A 37 -10.04 7.27 7.65
N GLU A 38 -9.91 7.42 8.96
CA GLU A 38 -10.07 6.25 9.83
C GLU A 38 -11.46 5.60 9.71
N PRO A 39 -12.58 6.34 9.63
CA PRO A 39 -13.88 5.71 9.41
C PRO A 39 -13.96 4.95 8.09
N LEU A 40 -13.40 5.48 7.02
CA LEU A 40 -13.36 4.80 5.73
C LEU A 40 -12.51 3.53 5.80
N TYR A 41 -11.34 3.60 6.44
CA TYR A 41 -10.49 2.46 6.67
C TYR A 41 -11.25 1.33 7.38
N ARG A 42 -11.97 1.64 8.45
CA ARG A 42 -12.77 0.65 9.19
C ARG A 42 -13.82 -0.03 8.30
N LYS A 43 -14.47 0.74 7.44
CA LYS A 43 -15.47 0.21 6.52
C LYS A 43 -14.85 -0.70 5.45
N ILE A 44 -13.75 -0.28 4.84
CA ILE A 44 -13.08 -1.07 3.79
C ILE A 44 -12.46 -2.32 4.39
N ARG A 45 -11.89 -2.23 5.59
CA ARG A 45 -11.39 -3.40 6.33
C ARG A 45 -12.48 -4.44 6.57
N ALA A 46 -13.68 -3.99 6.93
CA ALA A 46 -14.82 -4.87 7.17
C ALA A 46 -15.35 -5.52 5.89
N GLY A 47 -15.21 -4.87 4.73
CA GLY A 47 -15.63 -5.40 3.44
C GLY A 47 -15.09 -4.55 2.31
N VAL A 48 -14.14 -5.09 1.55
CA VAL A 48 -13.57 -4.40 0.41
C VAL A 48 -14.65 -4.25 -0.69
N PRO A 49 -14.91 -3.02 -1.18
CA PRO A 49 -15.91 -2.84 -2.24
C PRO A 49 -15.58 -3.64 -3.50
N ALA A 50 -16.59 -4.20 -4.13
CA ALA A 50 -16.43 -5.00 -5.36
C ALA A 50 -15.70 -4.23 -6.48
N ALA A 51 -15.91 -2.91 -6.55
CA ALA A 51 -15.24 -2.06 -7.54
C ALA A 51 -13.71 -2.13 -7.43
N ALA A 52 -13.17 -2.35 -6.23
CA ALA A 52 -11.72 -2.47 -6.02
C ALA A 52 -11.09 -3.64 -6.77
N PHE A 53 -11.89 -4.63 -7.18
CA PHE A 53 -11.42 -5.79 -7.94
C PHE A 53 -11.68 -5.67 -9.44
N LYS A 54 -12.28 -4.56 -9.89
CA LYS A 54 -12.73 -4.41 -11.28
C LYS A 54 -12.29 -3.11 -11.94
N GLU A 55 -12.08 -2.06 -11.16
CA GLU A 55 -11.80 -0.72 -11.67
C GLU A 55 -10.42 -0.25 -11.21
N PRO A 56 -9.58 0.29 -12.14
CA PRO A 56 -8.22 0.71 -11.79
C PRO A 56 -8.16 1.72 -10.64
N ARG A 57 -8.97 2.76 -10.68
CA ARG A 57 -8.95 3.80 -9.65
C ARG A 57 -9.45 3.29 -8.30
N ALA A 58 -10.46 2.41 -8.31
CA ALA A 58 -10.97 1.80 -7.08
C ALA A 58 -9.92 0.85 -6.46
N ALA A 59 -9.24 0.06 -7.29
CA ALA A 59 -8.16 -0.82 -6.84
C ALA A 59 -7.03 -0.01 -6.20
N LEU A 60 -6.62 1.08 -6.84
CA LEU A 60 -5.58 1.96 -6.32
C LEU A 60 -5.99 2.60 -4.98
N ALA A 61 -7.19 3.17 -4.93
CA ALA A 61 -7.68 3.82 -3.72
C ALA A 61 -7.80 2.83 -2.55
N ALA A 62 -8.36 1.66 -2.79
CA ALA A 62 -8.48 0.62 -1.76
C ALA A 62 -7.11 0.16 -1.27
N THR A 63 -6.15 0.01 -2.17
CA THR A 63 -4.78 -0.38 -1.80
C THR A 63 -4.13 0.67 -0.92
N ILE A 64 -4.29 1.95 -1.23
CA ILE A 64 -3.75 3.04 -0.41
C ILE A 64 -4.38 3.01 0.99
N VAL A 65 -5.70 2.84 1.07
CA VAL A 65 -6.42 2.78 2.36
C VAL A 65 -5.97 1.58 3.21
N LEU A 66 -5.68 0.44 2.58
CA LEU A 66 -5.35 -0.79 3.30
C LEU A 66 -3.84 -0.96 3.56
N ASP A 67 -2.98 -0.38 2.74
CA ASP A 67 -1.52 -0.54 2.84
C ASP A 67 -0.84 0.69 3.45
N GLN A 68 -1.15 1.90 2.95
CA GLN A 68 -0.47 3.12 3.33
C GLN A 68 -1.07 3.80 4.56
N PHE A 69 -2.37 4.01 4.57
CA PHE A 69 -3.04 4.72 5.66
C PHE A 69 -2.82 4.10 7.04
N PRO A 70 -2.87 2.77 7.21
CA PRO A 70 -2.62 2.18 8.54
C PRO A 70 -1.21 2.47 9.06
N ARG A 71 -0.23 2.55 8.18
CA ARG A 71 1.15 2.89 8.55
C ARG A 71 1.25 4.30 9.10
N ASN A 72 0.43 5.22 8.62
CA ASN A 72 0.34 6.58 9.14
C ASN A 72 -0.51 6.64 10.42
N MET A 73 -1.71 6.03 10.39
CA MET A 73 -2.67 6.12 11.50
C MET A 73 -2.20 5.40 12.76
N PHE A 74 -1.53 4.27 12.58
CA PHE A 74 -1.19 3.36 13.69
C PHE A 74 0.32 3.14 13.82
N ARG A 75 1.09 4.17 13.52
CA ARG A 75 2.56 4.10 13.55
C ARG A 75 3.05 3.59 14.90
N GLY A 76 3.88 2.54 14.87
CA GLY A 76 4.42 1.91 16.08
C GLY A 76 3.50 0.88 16.73
N LYS A 77 2.32 0.62 16.14
CA LYS A 77 1.35 -0.36 16.66
C LYS A 77 1.17 -1.49 15.66
N SER A 78 0.77 -2.67 16.15
CA SER A 78 0.51 -3.84 15.29
C SER A 78 -0.57 -3.59 14.25
N GLU A 79 -1.52 -2.73 14.54
CA GLU A 79 -2.60 -2.38 13.60
C GLU A 79 -2.07 -1.74 12.31
N ALA A 80 -0.88 -1.16 12.33
CA ALA A 80 -0.24 -0.63 11.12
C ALA A 80 -0.12 -1.67 10.01
N PHE A 81 -0.04 -2.95 10.35
CA PHE A 81 0.14 -4.06 9.41
C PHE A 81 -1.09 -4.97 9.27
N ALA A 82 -2.16 -4.66 9.99
CA ALA A 82 -3.31 -5.57 10.14
C ALA A 82 -4.05 -5.85 8.83
N THR A 83 -4.00 -4.93 7.87
CA THR A 83 -4.71 -5.06 6.59
C THR A 83 -3.77 -5.29 5.40
N ASP A 84 -2.50 -5.63 5.65
CA ASP A 84 -1.54 -5.92 4.57
C ASP A 84 -2.01 -7.07 3.67
N ASP A 85 -2.62 -8.12 4.25
CA ASP A 85 -3.12 -9.26 3.49
C ASP A 85 -4.27 -8.87 2.56
N GLN A 86 -5.16 -7.99 3.02
CA GLN A 86 -6.24 -7.48 2.18
C GLN A 86 -5.69 -6.59 1.06
N ALA A 87 -4.70 -5.76 1.36
CA ALA A 87 -4.07 -4.89 0.37
C ALA A 87 -3.42 -5.70 -0.76
N ILE A 88 -2.66 -6.73 -0.42
CA ILE A 88 -2.00 -7.54 -1.45
C ILE A 88 -3.00 -8.36 -2.26
N ASP A 89 -4.11 -8.78 -1.66
CA ASP A 89 -5.18 -9.47 -2.39
C ASP A 89 -5.79 -8.57 -3.46
N VAL A 90 -6.08 -7.32 -3.13
CA VAL A 90 -6.55 -6.33 -4.11
C VAL A 90 -5.51 -6.14 -5.21
N ALA A 91 -4.25 -5.98 -4.85
CA ALA A 91 -3.16 -5.77 -5.81
C ALA A 91 -2.99 -6.97 -6.75
N ARG A 92 -3.03 -8.20 -6.22
CA ARG A 92 -2.94 -9.41 -7.04
C ARG A 92 -4.05 -9.49 -8.07
N LYS A 93 -5.28 -9.21 -7.66
CA LYS A 93 -6.44 -9.25 -8.56
C LYS A 93 -6.39 -8.14 -9.59
N ALA A 94 -5.92 -6.96 -9.20
CA ALA A 94 -5.72 -5.85 -10.12
C ALA A 94 -4.71 -6.20 -11.21
N LEU A 95 -3.58 -6.81 -10.84
CA LEU A 95 -2.56 -7.24 -11.80
C LEU A 95 -3.09 -8.34 -12.72
N ALA A 96 -3.84 -9.30 -12.18
CA ALA A 96 -4.44 -10.36 -12.99
C ALA A 96 -5.41 -9.80 -14.04
N GLY A 97 -6.13 -8.73 -13.70
CA GLY A 97 -7.03 -8.03 -14.63
C GLY A 97 -6.35 -6.95 -15.46
N LYS A 98 -5.03 -6.77 -15.33
CA LYS A 98 -4.25 -5.74 -16.03
C LYS A 98 -4.74 -4.32 -15.76
N LEU A 99 -5.32 -4.09 -14.59
CA LEU A 99 -5.83 -2.77 -14.20
C LEU A 99 -4.69 -1.76 -14.03
N ASP A 100 -3.51 -2.22 -13.63
CA ASP A 100 -2.31 -1.39 -13.46
C ASP A 100 -1.87 -0.71 -14.76
N GLU A 101 -2.13 -1.33 -15.91
CA GLU A 101 -1.76 -0.76 -17.22
C GLU A 101 -2.48 0.57 -17.49
N LYS A 102 -3.59 0.83 -16.81
CA LYS A 102 -4.39 2.06 -16.98
C LYS A 102 -4.01 3.14 -15.97
N LEU A 103 -3.03 2.89 -15.11
CA LEU A 103 -2.58 3.84 -14.10
C LEU A 103 -1.32 4.58 -14.55
N ALA A 104 -1.14 5.80 -14.03
CA ALA A 104 0.09 6.57 -14.23
C ALA A 104 1.25 5.92 -13.43
N GLU A 105 2.49 6.24 -13.80
CA GLU A 105 3.67 5.65 -13.15
C GLU A 105 3.71 5.94 -11.63
N ALA A 106 3.41 7.17 -11.22
CA ALA A 106 3.36 7.50 -9.80
C ALA A 106 2.28 6.70 -9.05
N GLU A 107 1.20 6.36 -9.73
CA GLU A 107 0.10 5.57 -9.15
C GLU A 107 0.45 4.10 -9.04
N LYS A 108 1.10 3.54 -10.06
CA LYS A 108 1.48 2.12 -10.09
C LYS A 108 2.32 1.71 -8.88
N GLN A 109 3.23 2.58 -8.42
CA GLN A 109 4.09 2.24 -7.29
C GLN A 109 3.27 1.88 -6.04
N PHE A 110 2.15 2.56 -5.79
CA PHE A 110 1.32 2.29 -4.61
C PHE A 110 0.48 1.03 -4.77
N LEU A 111 0.10 0.67 -6.00
CA LEU A 111 -0.53 -0.62 -6.26
C LEU A 111 0.46 -1.78 -6.05
N TYR A 112 1.75 -1.56 -6.31
CA TYR A 112 2.79 -2.58 -6.18
C TYR A 112 3.38 -2.68 -4.76
N MET A 113 3.26 -1.63 -3.93
CA MET A 113 3.79 -1.61 -2.57
C MET A 113 3.40 -2.81 -1.70
N PRO A 114 2.16 -3.35 -1.77
CA PRO A 114 1.82 -4.52 -0.97
C PRO A 114 2.75 -5.72 -1.18
N PHE A 115 3.27 -5.89 -2.39
CA PHE A 115 4.26 -6.95 -2.64
C PHE A 115 5.58 -6.69 -1.93
N MET A 116 6.03 -5.43 -1.89
CA MET A 116 7.25 -5.04 -1.16
C MET A 116 7.08 -5.20 0.35
N HIS A 117 5.87 -5.09 0.86
CA HIS A 117 5.57 -5.21 2.28
C HIS A 117 5.29 -6.64 2.75
N SER A 118 5.17 -7.60 1.83
CA SER A 118 4.88 -9.00 2.15
C SER A 118 6.09 -9.70 2.75
N GLU A 119 5.85 -10.57 3.73
CA GLU A 119 6.90 -11.43 4.30
C GLU A 119 6.99 -12.80 3.60
N VAL A 120 6.32 -12.97 2.46
CA VAL A 120 6.39 -14.18 1.63
C VAL A 120 7.42 -13.96 0.52
N LEU A 121 8.41 -14.84 0.42
CA LEU A 121 9.52 -14.67 -0.53
C LEU A 121 9.05 -14.57 -1.98
N ALA A 122 8.06 -15.38 -2.37
CA ALA A 122 7.52 -15.31 -3.74
C ALA A 122 6.93 -13.93 -4.07
N ASP A 123 6.28 -13.28 -3.10
CA ASP A 123 5.77 -11.92 -3.26
C ASP A 123 6.91 -10.93 -3.40
N GLN A 124 8.00 -11.11 -2.65
CA GLN A 124 9.19 -10.27 -2.75
C GLN A 124 9.85 -10.38 -4.12
N GLU A 125 9.96 -11.60 -4.66
CA GLU A 125 10.50 -11.79 -6.02
C GLU A 125 9.63 -11.07 -7.05
N ARG A 126 8.32 -11.14 -6.91
CA ARG A 126 7.40 -10.42 -7.77
C ARG A 126 7.55 -8.90 -7.63
N SER A 127 7.73 -8.42 -6.40
CA SER A 127 8.00 -7.00 -6.11
C SER A 127 9.21 -6.50 -6.89
N VAL A 128 10.32 -7.24 -6.84
CA VAL A 128 11.54 -6.86 -7.58
C VAL A 128 11.26 -6.74 -9.08
N ALA A 129 10.55 -7.71 -9.66
CA ALA A 129 10.21 -7.69 -11.08
C ALA A 129 9.31 -6.48 -11.43
N LEU A 130 8.30 -6.21 -10.60
CA LEU A 130 7.38 -5.10 -10.81
C LEU A 130 8.10 -3.75 -10.77
N PHE A 131 8.90 -3.52 -9.73
CA PHE A 131 9.61 -2.24 -9.56
C PHE A 131 10.77 -2.07 -10.54
N ARG A 132 11.35 -3.17 -11.04
CA ARG A 132 12.34 -3.10 -12.12
C ARG A 132 11.76 -2.51 -13.40
N ALA A 133 10.52 -2.89 -13.72
CA ALA A 133 9.84 -2.43 -14.94
C ALA A 133 9.15 -1.06 -14.76
N GLN A 134 8.86 -0.67 -13.52
CA GLN A 134 8.09 0.53 -13.22
C GLN A 134 9.01 1.76 -13.18
N ASP A 135 8.63 2.81 -13.92
CA ASP A 135 9.28 4.13 -13.89
C ASP A 135 10.81 4.06 -14.05
N GLY A 136 11.27 3.31 -15.05
CA GLY A 136 12.70 3.18 -15.33
C GLY A 136 13.49 2.46 -14.23
N GLY A 137 12.81 1.78 -13.31
CA GLY A 137 13.46 1.04 -12.24
C GLY A 137 13.93 1.89 -11.07
N LYS A 138 13.41 3.12 -10.93
CA LYS A 138 13.88 4.03 -9.86
C LYS A 138 13.68 3.49 -8.44
N ASN A 139 12.70 2.62 -8.23
CA ASN A 139 12.41 2.03 -6.92
C ASN A 139 12.93 0.58 -6.79
N GLU A 140 13.60 0.06 -7.78
CA GLU A 140 14.08 -1.33 -7.78
C GLU A 140 14.99 -1.61 -6.58
N LYS A 141 15.88 -0.69 -6.25
CA LYS A 141 16.81 -0.88 -5.12
C LYS A 141 16.10 -1.13 -3.80
N TYR A 142 14.99 -0.47 -3.56
CA TYR A 142 14.20 -0.67 -2.34
C TYR A 142 13.53 -2.04 -2.34
N ALA A 143 13.02 -2.47 -3.50
CA ALA A 143 12.43 -3.81 -3.63
C ALA A 143 13.48 -4.89 -3.37
N VAL A 144 14.70 -4.74 -3.91
CA VAL A 144 15.81 -5.68 -3.69
C VAL A 144 16.21 -5.73 -2.21
N GLU A 145 16.30 -4.57 -1.54
CA GLU A 145 16.63 -4.53 -0.12
C GLU A 145 15.60 -5.29 0.73
N HIS A 146 14.31 -5.10 0.45
CA HIS A 146 13.24 -5.81 1.16
C HIS A 146 13.28 -7.31 0.87
N ARG A 147 13.46 -7.71 -0.40
CA ARG A 147 13.57 -9.10 -0.80
C ARG A 147 14.72 -9.78 -0.07
N ASP A 148 15.87 -9.14 0.01
CA ASP A 148 17.06 -9.72 0.64
C ASP A 148 16.85 -9.95 2.14
N ILE A 149 16.13 -9.05 2.82
CA ILE A 149 15.79 -9.23 4.24
C ILE A 149 14.88 -10.45 4.43
N VAL A 150 13.83 -10.57 3.64
CA VAL A 150 12.91 -11.71 3.74
C VAL A 150 13.60 -13.00 3.35
N ALA A 151 14.46 -12.99 2.32
CA ALA A 151 15.22 -14.16 1.91
C ALA A 151 16.13 -14.66 3.04
N ARG A 152 16.72 -13.73 3.80
CA ARG A 152 17.65 -14.06 4.89
C ARG A 152 16.95 -14.49 6.17
N PHE A 153 15.87 -13.79 6.56
CA PHE A 153 15.25 -13.93 7.89
C PHE A 153 13.85 -14.58 7.84
N GLY A 154 13.24 -14.73 6.67
CA GLY A 154 11.87 -15.21 6.53
C GLY A 154 10.82 -14.21 7.00
N ARG A 155 11.23 -13.00 7.36
CA ARG A 155 10.37 -11.94 7.87
C ARG A 155 11.13 -10.61 7.86
N PHE A 156 10.42 -9.52 8.22
CA PHE A 156 11.07 -8.24 8.53
C PHE A 156 11.32 -8.17 10.03
N PRO A 157 12.56 -8.39 10.50
CA PRO A 157 12.86 -8.40 11.94
C PRO A 157 12.52 -7.10 12.66
N HIS A 158 12.52 -5.96 11.96
CA HIS A 158 12.15 -4.68 12.54
C HIS A 158 10.69 -4.61 13.02
N ARG A 159 9.84 -5.55 12.58
CA ARG A 159 8.45 -5.67 13.03
C ARG A 159 8.29 -6.55 14.26
N ASN A 160 9.33 -7.27 14.67
CA ASN A 160 9.23 -8.29 15.72
C ASN A 160 8.67 -7.73 17.02
N LYS A 161 9.22 -6.61 17.49
CA LYS A 161 8.77 -5.98 18.74
C LYS A 161 7.31 -5.54 18.65
N THR A 162 6.95 -4.86 17.58
CA THR A 162 5.59 -4.35 17.35
C THR A 162 4.58 -5.48 17.25
N LEU A 163 4.95 -6.61 16.64
CA LEU A 163 4.07 -7.76 16.43
C LEU A 163 4.17 -8.80 17.55
N GLY A 164 4.97 -8.56 18.57
CA GLY A 164 5.10 -9.48 19.70
C GLY A 164 5.74 -10.81 19.36
N ARG A 165 6.67 -10.81 18.45
CA ARG A 165 7.31 -12.06 18.00
C ARG A 165 8.85 -12.00 18.08
#